data_105d0270275d6ff7d70a1889f956041a
#
_entry.id   105d0270275d6ff7d70a1889f956041a
#
_cell.length_a   1.000
_cell.length_b   1.000
_cell.length_c   1.000
_cell.angle_alpha   90.00
_cell.angle_beta   90.00
_cell.angle_gamma   90.00
#
_symmetry.space_group_name_H-M   'P 1'
#
loop_
_entity.id
_entity.type
_entity.pdbx_description
1 polymer ?
#
loop_
_entity_poly.entity_id
_entity_poly.type
_entity_poly.pdbx_seq_one_letter_code
_entity_poly.pdbx_strand_id
1 'polypeptide(L)'
;VLPDRRTPAAPPGRTSNPPFPQVAIVAASRRKRTGDRGVTERAYRRAMADIFDAYALADAWDEMFERPGEVRTAYEPVLAALRPIDPGELRFRADQMARAFTDRGVTYAFAGEERPWPLDLVPRILDALEWDLVQRGVAQRVRALEAYLADAYGPCRAFEDGVVPWRLLLNSPHFHRAAHGVEPPGGVRIHVAGIDLVRDEAGDFRVLEDNVRVPSGVSYVIENRRAMTRVFPSLFAEQHVVPVDGYAQRLLAALRAAAPGGIGDPRVVVLTPGPSNAAYFEHALLARLMGVQLVEGHDLVCRGNRVWMRTTRGEMPVHVVYRRLDDDFLDPLHFRPDSVIGCPGIMGAAMAGNVTLANAVGNGIADDKLLYTYVPDLIRYYLREEPVLPNVESFRPDEPGQLEAVLDQIDQLVIKPVDGAGGQGIVIGPKADRETLERTREAVRADPRGWIAQRPVALSTSPTLAGERMAPRHIDLRPFAVNDGSDVWVLPGGLTRVALQEGNLIVNSSQGGGSKDTWVLAEGPAEQHVEETGGPGPLPQKAPRQLGPDGTRTLVQEGAQQQ
;
A
#
# COMPACT_ATOMS: atom_id res chain seq x y z
N VAL A 1 0.33 50.88 33.94
CA VAL A 1 0.41 50.13 35.21
C VAL A 1 0.70 48.67 34.86
N LEU A 2 1.95 48.26 35.00
CA LEU A 2 2.43 46.89 34.87
C LEU A 2 2.40 46.23 36.27
N PRO A 3 2.09 44.93 36.38
CA PRO A 3 2.54 44.15 37.55
C PRO A 3 3.60 43.08 37.16
N ASP A 4 4.63 43.20 37.88
CA ASP A 4 5.57 42.27 38.52
C ASP A 4 5.97 40.95 37.84
N ARG A 5 7.30 40.86 37.64
CA ARG A 5 8.06 39.69 37.28
C ARG A 5 8.11 38.71 38.46
N ARG A 6 7.72 37.45 38.25
CA ARG A 6 8.12 36.30 39.09
C ARG A 6 9.06 35.39 38.32
N THR A 7 10.20 35.14 38.93
CA THR A 7 11.30 34.25 38.53
C THR A 7 10.83 32.79 38.40
N PRO A 8 11.29 32.01 37.41
CA PRO A 8 11.00 30.58 37.34
C PRO A 8 11.94 29.77 38.25
N ALA A 9 11.35 28.81 38.96
CA ALA A 9 12.03 27.83 39.80
C ALA A 9 12.78 26.82 38.95
N ALA A 10 13.92 26.33 39.48
CA ALA A 10 14.79 25.32 38.86
C ALA A 10 14.11 23.93 38.78
N PRO A 11 14.45 23.11 37.77
CA PRO A 11 13.90 21.75 37.64
C PRO A 11 14.56 20.77 38.63
N PRO A 12 13.83 19.78 39.13
CA PRO A 12 14.37 18.75 40.02
C PRO A 12 15.25 17.73 39.24
N GLY A 13 16.25 17.22 39.97
CA GLY A 13 17.34 16.42 39.47
C GLY A 13 16.92 15.09 38.81
N ARG A 14 17.80 14.65 37.91
CA ARG A 14 17.80 13.35 37.26
C ARG A 14 17.87 12.22 38.29
N THR A 15 16.84 11.38 38.36
CA THR A 15 16.92 10.07 38.99
C THR A 15 17.37 9.05 37.94
N SER A 16 18.44 8.33 38.28
CA SER A 16 19.03 7.24 37.50
C SER A 16 18.04 6.07 37.36
N ASN A 17 17.88 5.57 36.14
CA ASN A 17 17.16 4.33 35.85
C ASN A 17 17.89 3.13 36.51
N PRO A 18 17.14 2.18 37.12
CA PRO A 18 17.71 0.92 37.56
C PRO A 18 17.95 -0.02 36.36
N PRO A 19 18.96 -0.93 36.48
CA PRO A 19 19.27 -1.87 35.42
C PRO A 19 18.22 -2.99 35.32
N PHE A 20 18.04 -3.51 34.08
CA PHE A 20 17.16 -4.63 33.76
C PHE A 20 17.40 -5.85 34.64
N PRO A 21 16.36 -6.56 35.11
CA PRO A 21 16.55 -7.83 35.81
C PRO A 21 16.99 -8.94 34.84
N GLN A 22 18.16 -9.51 35.10
CA GLN A 22 18.59 -10.76 34.49
C GLN A 22 17.69 -11.89 35.00
N VAL A 23 17.10 -12.64 34.09
CA VAL A 23 16.34 -13.85 34.39
C VAL A 23 17.34 -14.93 34.83
N ALA A 24 17.37 -15.23 36.11
CA ALA A 24 18.15 -16.34 36.66
C ALA A 24 17.44 -17.66 36.33
N ILE A 25 18.14 -18.54 35.60
CA ILE A 25 17.74 -19.94 35.41
C ILE A 25 17.98 -20.67 36.72
N VAL A 26 16.92 -20.95 37.47
CA VAL A 26 16.99 -21.81 38.66
C VAL A 26 16.91 -23.26 38.19
N ALA A 27 18.05 -23.94 38.25
CA ALA A 27 18.13 -25.40 38.11
C ALA A 27 17.51 -26.07 39.37
N ALA A 28 16.30 -26.60 39.23
CA ALA A 28 15.66 -27.38 40.29
C ALA A 28 16.22 -28.80 40.32
N SER A 29 16.85 -29.14 41.43
CA SER A 29 17.38 -30.47 41.74
C SER A 29 16.26 -31.52 41.82
N ARG A 30 16.48 -32.66 41.13
CA ARG A 30 15.66 -33.87 41.15
C ARG A 30 15.48 -34.42 42.55
N ARG A 31 14.25 -34.42 43.06
CA ARG A 31 13.81 -35.44 44.05
C ARG A 31 12.70 -36.28 43.40
N LYS A 32 12.99 -37.58 43.24
CA LYS A 32 12.04 -38.61 42.81
C LYS A 32 10.87 -38.70 43.80
N ARG A 33 9.64 -38.44 43.31
CA ARG A 33 8.42 -39.03 43.85
C ARG A 33 7.66 -39.65 42.68
N THR A 34 7.55 -40.98 42.75
CA THR A 34 6.71 -41.80 41.87
C THR A 34 5.28 -41.71 42.39
N GLY A 35 4.37 -41.26 41.52
CA GLY A 35 2.93 -41.24 41.78
C GLY A 35 2.28 -40.01 41.13
N ASP A 36 1.48 -40.28 40.15
CA ASP A 36 0.55 -39.33 39.54
C ASP A 36 1.07 -38.44 38.37
N ARG A 37 1.70 -39.06 37.36
CA ARG A 37 2.05 -38.37 36.11
C ARG A 37 0.90 -38.18 35.12
N GLY A 38 -0.18 -38.94 35.26
CA GLY A 38 -1.30 -38.92 34.29
C GLY A 38 -2.30 -37.77 34.51
N VAL A 39 -2.45 -37.30 35.76
CA VAL A 39 -3.42 -36.26 36.11
C VAL A 39 -2.81 -34.87 35.89
N THR A 40 -1.54 -34.69 36.21
CA THR A 40 -0.82 -33.41 36.04
C THR A 40 -0.58 -33.09 34.59
N GLU A 41 -0.26 -34.08 33.74
CA GLU A 41 -0.02 -33.84 32.31
C GLU A 41 -1.34 -33.56 31.53
N ARG A 42 -2.43 -34.21 31.89
CA ARG A 42 -3.78 -33.88 31.39
C ARG A 42 -4.29 -32.54 31.92
N ALA A 43 -4.00 -32.18 33.17
CA ALA A 43 -4.33 -30.88 33.74
C ALA A 43 -3.47 -29.77 33.10
N TYR A 44 -2.21 -30.02 32.83
CA TYR A 44 -1.31 -29.06 32.14
C TYR A 44 -1.68 -28.87 30.65
N ARG A 45 -2.07 -29.95 29.94
CA ARG A 45 -2.60 -29.86 28.58
C ARG A 45 -4.01 -29.22 28.52
N ARG A 46 -4.79 -29.29 29.60
CA ARG A 46 -6.09 -28.64 29.72
C ARG A 46 -5.98 -27.17 30.13
N ALA A 47 -4.83 -26.72 30.63
CA ALA A 47 -4.55 -25.33 31.00
C ALA A 47 -3.98 -24.48 29.86
N MET A 48 -3.56 -25.09 28.75
CA MET A 48 -3.18 -24.39 27.54
C MET A 48 -4.24 -24.68 26.46
N ALA A 49 -5.37 -23.97 26.51
CA ALA A 49 -6.30 -23.95 25.40
C ALA A 49 -5.56 -23.41 24.18
N ASP A 50 -5.48 -24.21 23.13
CA ASP A 50 -4.95 -23.78 21.84
C ASP A 50 -5.80 -22.58 21.35
N ILE A 51 -5.17 -21.48 21.01
CA ILE A 51 -5.88 -20.27 20.53
C ILE A 51 -6.75 -20.56 19.28
N PHE A 52 -6.49 -21.68 18.60
CA PHE A 52 -7.25 -22.15 17.44
C PHE A 52 -8.33 -23.20 17.80
N ASP A 53 -8.44 -23.68 19.04
CA ASP A 53 -9.43 -24.72 19.43
C ASP A 53 -10.89 -24.34 19.10
N ALA A 54 -11.20 -23.05 19.16
CA ALA A 54 -12.53 -22.51 18.86
C ALA A 54 -12.63 -21.91 17.45
N TYR A 55 -11.58 -22.08 16.61
CA TYR A 55 -11.58 -21.53 15.26
C TYR A 55 -12.49 -22.36 14.37
N ALA A 56 -13.59 -21.75 13.90
CA ALA A 56 -14.52 -22.35 12.97
C ALA A 56 -14.34 -21.71 11.59
N LEU A 57 -14.20 -22.51 10.56
CA LEU A 57 -14.16 -22.03 9.18
C LEU A 57 -15.52 -21.39 8.82
N ALA A 58 -15.46 -20.29 8.08
CA ALA A 58 -16.63 -19.69 7.44
C ALA A 58 -16.96 -20.41 6.11
N ASP A 59 -18.13 -20.09 5.54
CA ASP A 59 -18.50 -20.53 4.19
C ASP A 59 -17.76 -19.69 3.13
N ALA A 60 -16.43 -19.67 3.20
CA ALA A 60 -15.53 -18.92 2.32
C ALA A 60 -14.18 -19.62 2.28
N TRP A 61 -13.36 -19.32 1.27
CA TRP A 61 -11.96 -19.75 1.27
C TRP A 61 -11.25 -19.24 2.52
N ASP A 62 -10.59 -20.14 3.26
CA ASP A 62 -9.74 -19.74 4.38
C ASP A 62 -8.27 -19.77 3.94
N GLU A 63 -7.55 -18.68 4.23
CA GLU A 63 -6.15 -18.54 3.81
C GLU A 63 -5.24 -19.52 4.54
N MET A 64 -5.55 -19.90 5.78
CA MET A 64 -4.69 -20.73 6.60
C MET A 64 -5.09 -22.19 6.63
N PHE A 65 -6.37 -22.50 6.53
CA PHE A 65 -6.89 -23.87 6.67
C PHE A 65 -7.62 -24.31 5.40
N GLU A 66 -7.39 -25.57 4.99
CA GLU A 66 -8.18 -26.20 3.92
C GLU A 66 -9.50 -26.77 4.44
N ARG A 67 -9.42 -27.35 5.64
CA ARG A 67 -10.54 -27.97 6.37
C ARG A 67 -10.31 -27.78 7.88
N PRO A 68 -11.33 -28.00 8.73
CA PRO A 68 -11.15 -27.94 10.17
C PRO A 68 -9.96 -28.79 10.64
N GLY A 69 -8.93 -28.13 11.18
CA GLY A 69 -7.71 -28.78 11.69
C GLY A 69 -6.64 -29.11 10.64
N GLU A 70 -6.91 -28.94 9.35
CA GLU A 70 -5.98 -29.19 8.25
C GLU A 70 -5.39 -27.88 7.74
N VAL A 71 -4.16 -27.56 8.13
CA VAL A 71 -3.48 -26.31 7.77
C VAL A 71 -2.84 -26.43 6.40
N ARG A 72 -2.86 -25.35 5.61
CA ARG A 72 -2.13 -25.25 4.34
C ARG A 72 -0.62 -25.26 4.59
N THR A 73 0.13 -25.95 3.75
CA THR A 73 1.59 -26.16 3.92
C THR A 73 2.35 -24.87 4.17
N ALA A 74 2.04 -23.78 3.46
CA ALA A 74 2.69 -22.49 3.66
C ALA A 74 2.50 -21.91 5.07
N TYR A 75 1.45 -22.30 5.78
CA TYR A 75 1.14 -21.81 7.13
C TYR A 75 1.56 -22.75 8.26
N GLU A 76 2.07 -23.96 7.98
CA GLU A 76 2.51 -24.90 9.01
C GLU A 76 3.49 -24.28 10.02
N PRO A 77 4.53 -23.52 9.60
CA PRO A 77 5.47 -22.90 10.53
C PRO A 77 4.84 -21.79 11.36
N VAL A 78 3.91 -21.02 10.78
CA VAL A 78 3.18 -19.98 11.52
C VAL A 78 2.27 -20.60 12.56
N LEU A 79 1.55 -21.67 12.23
CA LEU A 79 0.73 -22.40 13.18
C LEU A 79 1.58 -23.00 14.32
N ALA A 80 2.71 -23.61 13.97
CA ALA A 80 3.63 -24.18 14.97
C ALA A 80 4.21 -23.12 15.92
N ALA A 81 4.46 -21.90 15.41
CA ALA A 81 4.96 -20.78 16.21
C ALA A 81 3.89 -20.14 17.10
N LEU A 82 2.64 -20.05 16.64
CA LEU A 82 1.54 -19.40 17.37
C LEU A 82 0.87 -20.31 18.38
N ARG A 83 0.70 -21.60 18.07
CA ARG A 83 -0.01 -22.58 18.89
C ARG A 83 0.49 -22.69 20.35
N PRO A 84 1.80 -22.64 20.65
CA PRO A 84 2.29 -22.69 22.04
C PRO A 84 2.17 -21.37 22.80
N ILE A 85 1.77 -20.27 22.16
CA ILE A 85 1.67 -18.96 22.80
C ILE A 85 0.36 -18.88 23.59
N ASP A 86 0.44 -18.51 24.87
CA ASP A 86 -0.72 -18.25 25.70
C ASP A 86 -1.54 -17.07 25.13
N PRO A 87 -2.88 -17.14 25.11
CA PRO A 87 -3.72 -16.05 24.59
C PRO A 87 -3.44 -14.69 25.23
N GLY A 88 -3.16 -14.66 26.53
CA GLY A 88 -2.79 -13.43 27.25
C GLY A 88 -1.47 -12.84 26.80
N GLU A 89 -0.47 -13.70 26.54
CA GLU A 89 0.82 -13.28 25.97
C GLU A 89 0.66 -12.74 24.54
N LEU A 90 -0.16 -13.37 23.71
CA LEU A 90 -0.41 -12.89 22.35
C LEU A 90 -1.09 -11.51 22.38
N ARG A 91 -2.08 -11.34 23.24
CA ARG A 91 -2.74 -10.05 23.47
C ARG A 91 -1.76 -8.98 23.96
N PHE A 92 -0.90 -9.34 24.92
CA PHE A 92 0.14 -8.44 25.43
C PHE A 92 1.08 -7.96 24.30
N ARG A 93 1.49 -8.86 23.39
CA ARG A 93 2.30 -8.51 22.21
C ARG A 93 1.54 -7.57 21.26
N ALA A 94 0.25 -7.82 21.02
CA ALA A 94 -0.58 -6.95 20.21
C ALA A 94 -0.70 -5.55 20.83
N ASP A 95 -0.92 -5.46 22.15
CA ASP A 95 -1.00 -4.19 22.86
C ASP A 95 0.35 -3.44 22.85
N GLN A 96 1.47 -4.14 23.02
CA GLN A 96 2.80 -3.55 22.90
C GLN A 96 3.06 -3.00 21.49
N MET A 97 2.66 -3.72 20.47
CA MET A 97 2.77 -3.29 19.08
C MET A 97 1.94 -2.03 18.81
N ALA A 98 0.69 -2.00 19.27
CA ALA A 98 -0.18 -0.83 19.15
C ALA A 98 0.43 0.41 19.84
N ARG A 99 1.01 0.25 21.04
CA ARG A 99 1.74 1.34 21.72
C ARG A 99 2.96 1.79 20.92
N ALA A 100 3.77 0.85 20.41
CA ALA A 100 4.93 1.18 19.58
C ALA A 100 4.54 1.92 18.30
N PHE A 101 3.37 1.64 17.72
CA PHE A 101 2.84 2.37 16.59
C PHE A 101 2.43 3.79 16.98
N THR A 102 1.73 3.96 18.11
CA THR A 102 1.40 5.29 18.65
C THR A 102 2.65 6.13 18.89
N ASP A 103 3.65 5.58 19.58
CA ASP A 103 4.90 6.28 19.90
C ASP A 103 5.69 6.71 18.66
N ARG A 104 5.51 6.02 17.55
CA ARG A 104 6.17 6.31 16.27
C ARG A 104 5.31 7.12 15.30
N GLY A 105 4.10 7.48 15.71
CA GLY A 105 3.14 8.18 14.86
C GLY A 105 2.61 7.33 13.70
N VAL A 106 2.66 5.98 13.82
CA VAL A 106 2.03 5.07 12.84
C VAL A 106 0.56 4.99 13.18
N THR A 107 -0.16 6.02 12.76
CA THR A 107 -1.54 6.27 13.14
C THR A 107 -2.41 6.50 11.92
N TYR A 108 -3.71 6.48 12.10
CA TYR A 108 -4.71 6.88 11.12
C TYR A 108 -5.85 7.63 11.81
N ALA A 109 -6.49 8.53 11.08
CA ALA A 109 -7.67 9.22 11.57
C ALA A 109 -8.93 8.38 11.34
N PHE A 110 -9.65 8.06 12.40
CA PHE A 110 -10.94 7.37 12.35
C PHE A 110 -11.98 8.14 13.17
N ALA A 111 -13.08 8.52 12.56
CA ALA A 111 -14.16 9.30 13.19
C ALA A 111 -13.68 10.59 13.88
N GLY A 112 -12.63 11.23 13.34
CA GLY A 112 -12.05 12.46 13.92
C GLY A 112 -11.06 12.22 15.07
N GLU A 113 -10.79 10.98 15.44
CA GLU A 113 -9.78 10.61 16.44
C GLU A 113 -8.56 9.97 15.77
N GLU A 114 -7.39 10.32 16.25
CA GLU A 114 -6.13 9.66 15.87
C GLU A 114 -5.98 8.36 16.66
N ARG A 115 -5.80 7.25 15.95
CA ARG A 115 -5.67 5.89 16.54
C ARG A 115 -4.43 5.20 15.98
N PRO A 116 -3.79 4.29 16.77
CA PRO A 116 -2.72 3.46 16.24
C PRO A 116 -3.25 2.61 15.09
N TRP A 117 -2.41 2.42 14.06
CA TRP A 117 -2.76 1.54 12.94
C TRP A 117 -2.99 0.10 13.43
N PRO A 118 -4.16 -0.50 13.18
CA PRO A 118 -4.47 -1.82 13.72
C PRO A 118 -3.79 -2.91 12.87
N LEU A 119 -2.80 -3.58 13.46
CA LEU A 119 -2.09 -4.71 12.87
C LEU A 119 -2.40 -5.99 13.64
N ASP A 120 -2.90 -7.01 12.95
CA ASP A 120 -3.08 -8.36 13.48
C ASP A 120 -1.76 -9.16 13.42
N LEU A 121 -1.56 -10.03 14.42
CA LEU A 121 -0.32 -10.79 14.58
C LEU A 121 -0.21 -12.04 13.69
N VAL A 122 -1.30 -12.47 13.04
CA VAL A 122 -1.26 -13.57 12.07
C VAL A 122 -0.99 -12.98 10.69
N PRO A 123 0.17 -13.28 10.05
CA PRO A 123 0.45 -12.76 8.71
C PRO A 123 -0.45 -13.42 7.66
N ARG A 124 -0.65 -12.75 6.53
CA ARG A 124 -1.13 -13.40 5.32
C ARG A 124 0.07 -13.93 4.55
N ILE A 125 0.04 -15.20 4.14
CA ILE A 125 1.11 -15.82 3.38
C ILE A 125 0.63 -16.06 1.95
N LEU A 126 1.49 -15.71 1.00
CA LEU A 126 1.36 -16.03 -0.42
C LEU A 126 2.61 -16.80 -0.83
N ASP A 127 2.44 -17.92 -1.50
CA ASP A 127 3.58 -18.63 -2.07
C ASP A 127 4.12 -17.92 -3.34
N ALA A 128 5.26 -18.38 -3.83
CA ALA A 128 5.92 -17.77 -4.98
C ALA A 128 5.09 -17.85 -6.27
N LEU A 129 4.34 -18.92 -6.48
CA LEU A 129 3.51 -19.11 -7.68
C LEU A 129 2.28 -18.21 -7.65
N GLU A 130 1.61 -18.13 -6.51
CA GLU A 130 0.49 -17.21 -6.30
C GLU A 130 0.96 -15.76 -6.52
N TRP A 131 2.13 -15.43 -5.96
CA TRP A 131 2.66 -14.07 -6.11
C TRP A 131 3.07 -13.76 -7.56
N ASP A 132 3.67 -14.68 -8.28
CA ASP A 132 3.99 -14.49 -9.69
C ASP A 132 2.73 -14.18 -10.53
N LEU A 133 1.63 -14.92 -10.29
CA LEU A 133 0.34 -14.65 -10.93
C LEU A 133 -0.15 -13.22 -10.62
N VAL A 134 -0.14 -12.82 -9.34
CA VAL A 134 -0.56 -11.49 -8.90
C VAL A 134 0.32 -10.42 -9.54
N GLN A 135 1.65 -10.56 -9.47
CA GLN A 135 2.60 -9.59 -10.01
C GLN A 135 2.40 -9.40 -11.51
N ARG A 136 2.32 -10.48 -12.29
CA ARG A 136 2.10 -10.40 -13.74
C ARG A 136 0.77 -9.75 -14.09
N GLY A 137 -0.30 -10.12 -13.40
CA GLY A 137 -1.62 -9.58 -13.66
C GLY A 137 -1.75 -8.10 -13.28
N VAL A 138 -1.15 -7.67 -12.17
CA VAL A 138 -1.10 -6.25 -11.77
C VAL A 138 -0.26 -5.45 -12.77
N ALA A 139 0.91 -5.94 -13.17
CA ALA A 139 1.75 -5.26 -14.15
C ALA A 139 1.07 -5.14 -15.52
N GLN A 140 0.39 -6.20 -15.98
CA GLN A 140 -0.41 -6.18 -17.22
C GLN A 140 -1.50 -5.11 -17.15
N ARG A 141 -2.22 -5.07 -16.02
CA ARG A 141 -3.34 -4.14 -15.84
C ARG A 141 -2.87 -2.68 -15.83
N VAL A 142 -1.77 -2.37 -15.13
CA VAL A 142 -1.18 -1.02 -15.11
C VAL A 142 -0.74 -0.60 -16.52
N ARG A 143 -0.12 -1.49 -17.32
CA ARG A 143 0.24 -1.18 -18.71
C ARG A 143 -0.97 -0.86 -19.59
N ALA A 144 -2.07 -1.59 -19.42
CA ALA A 144 -3.30 -1.34 -20.18
C ALA A 144 -3.96 -0.01 -19.78
N LEU A 145 -4.00 0.30 -18.46
CA LEU A 145 -4.52 1.58 -17.95
C LEU A 145 -3.63 2.76 -18.35
N GLU A 146 -2.31 2.59 -18.39
CA GLU A 146 -1.37 3.60 -18.92
C GLU A 146 -1.66 3.90 -20.39
N ALA A 147 -1.81 2.87 -21.22
CA ALA A 147 -2.14 3.01 -22.63
C ALA A 147 -3.52 3.67 -22.83
N TYR A 148 -4.53 3.31 -22.04
CA TYR A 148 -5.84 3.93 -22.03
C TYR A 148 -5.78 5.43 -21.71
N LEU A 149 -5.04 5.81 -20.66
CA LEU A 149 -4.89 7.21 -20.28
C LEU A 149 -4.17 8.03 -21.36
N ALA A 150 -3.13 7.47 -21.98
CA ALA A 150 -2.44 8.11 -23.09
C ALA A 150 -3.36 8.29 -24.30
N ASP A 151 -4.21 7.31 -24.58
CA ASP A 151 -5.18 7.36 -25.68
C ASP A 151 -6.34 8.33 -25.37
N ALA A 152 -6.92 8.28 -24.18
CA ALA A 152 -8.06 9.12 -23.79
C ALA A 152 -7.74 10.63 -23.76
N TYR A 153 -6.50 10.98 -23.40
CA TYR A 153 -6.00 12.36 -23.43
C TYR A 153 -5.24 12.71 -24.71
N GLY A 154 -5.27 11.84 -25.71
CA GLY A 154 -4.59 11.97 -26.99
C GLY A 154 -5.52 11.63 -28.17
N PRO A 155 -5.23 10.56 -28.94
CA PRO A 155 -5.92 10.24 -30.18
C PRO A 155 -7.34 9.65 -30.02
N CYS A 156 -7.74 9.18 -28.86
CA CYS A 156 -9.07 8.60 -28.53
C CYS A 156 -9.46 7.37 -29.37
N ARG A 157 -8.52 6.53 -29.78
CA ARG A 157 -8.74 5.38 -30.69
C ARG A 157 -9.67 4.32 -30.12
N ALA A 158 -9.54 3.97 -28.83
CA ALA A 158 -10.41 3.00 -28.20
C ALA A 158 -11.88 3.43 -28.20
N PHE A 159 -12.14 4.75 -28.23
CA PHE A 159 -13.48 5.31 -28.33
C PHE A 159 -13.98 5.31 -29.78
N GLU A 160 -13.13 5.63 -30.74
CA GLU A 160 -13.44 5.59 -32.19
C GLU A 160 -13.73 4.17 -32.66
N ASP A 161 -12.93 3.19 -32.16
CA ASP A 161 -13.09 1.77 -32.47
C ASP A 161 -14.22 1.10 -31.66
N GLY A 162 -14.89 1.84 -30.76
CA GLY A 162 -16.04 1.35 -29.98
C GLY A 162 -15.70 0.37 -28.87
N VAL A 163 -14.44 0.28 -28.45
CA VAL A 163 -14.02 -0.56 -27.31
C VAL A 163 -14.57 0.02 -26.01
N VAL A 164 -14.52 1.35 -25.87
CA VAL A 164 -15.09 2.09 -24.74
C VAL A 164 -16.06 3.14 -25.28
N PRO A 165 -17.27 3.26 -24.74
CA PRO A 165 -18.22 4.25 -25.22
C PRO A 165 -17.81 5.68 -24.84
N TRP A 166 -17.96 6.64 -25.77
CA TRP A 166 -17.65 8.06 -25.57
C TRP A 166 -18.30 8.67 -24.33
N ARG A 167 -19.52 8.23 -23.98
CA ARG A 167 -20.22 8.73 -22.79
C ARG A 167 -19.45 8.50 -21.50
N LEU A 168 -18.61 7.48 -21.46
CA LEU A 168 -17.80 7.12 -20.27
C LEU A 168 -16.72 8.19 -20.01
N LEU A 169 -16.12 8.72 -21.08
CA LEU A 169 -15.15 9.81 -20.99
C LEU A 169 -15.82 11.16 -20.76
N LEU A 170 -16.80 11.50 -21.61
CA LEU A 170 -17.37 12.85 -21.64
C LEU A 170 -18.21 13.20 -20.43
N ASN A 171 -18.81 12.19 -19.77
CA ASN A 171 -19.63 12.37 -18.58
C ASN A 171 -18.87 12.09 -17.28
N SER A 172 -17.57 11.71 -17.34
CA SER A 172 -16.78 11.50 -16.15
C SER A 172 -16.44 12.83 -15.48
N PRO A 173 -16.75 13.02 -14.19
CA PRO A 173 -16.35 14.22 -13.45
C PRO A 173 -14.83 14.34 -13.31
N HIS A 174 -14.11 13.23 -13.53
CA HIS A 174 -12.65 13.16 -13.46
C HIS A 174 -11.95 13.45 -14.80
N PHE A 175 -12.72 13.74 -15.87
CA PHE A 175 -12.13 14.15 -17.13
C PHE A 175 -11.75 15.63 -17.11
N HIS A 176 -10.45 15.89 -16.99
CA HIS A 176 -9.92 17.25 -16.96
C HIS A 176 -9.43 17.70 -18.33
N ARG A 177 -10.15 18.62 -18.96
CA ARG A 177 -9.78 19.21 -20.27
C ARG A 177 -8.37 19.81 -20.27
N ALA A 178 -7.91 20.32 -19.14
CA ALA A 178 -6.56 20.87 -19.00
C ALA A 178 -5.45 19.83 -19.17
N ALA A 179 -5.76 18.55 -19.03
CA ALA A 179 -4.81 17.44 -19.25
C ALA A 179 -4.81 16.92 -20.71
N HIS A 180 -5.80 17.33 -21.54
CA HIS A 180 -5.88 16.89 -22.93
C HIS A 180 -4.72 17.47 -23.75
N GLY A 181 -4.04 16.61 -24.51
CA GLY A 181 -2.88 16.99 -25.30
C GLY A 181 -1.61 17.27 -24.47
N VAL A 182 -1.65 17.11 -23.15
CA VAL A 182 -0.46 17.20 -22.29
C VAL A 182 0.23 15.84 -22.24
N GLU A 183 1.45 15.80 -22.73
CA GLU A 183 2.31 14.63 -22.63
C GLU A 183 3.28 14.84 -21.46
N PRO A 184 3.20 14.02 -20.39
CA PRO A 184 4.14 14.13 -19.28
C PRO A 184 5.58 13.85 -19.74
N PRO A 185 6.58 14.53 -19.17
CA PRO A 185 7.97 14.16 -19.42
C PRO A 185 8.20 12.67 -19.14
N GLY A 186 8.88 11.96 -20.06
CA GLY A 186 9.02 10.51 -19.99
C GLY A 186 7.80 9.68 -20.38
N GLY A 187 6.67 10.31 -20.71
CA GLY A 187 5.47 9.64 -21.22
C GLY A 187 4.65 8.88 -20.18
N VAL A 188 5.05 8.84 -18.92
CA VAL A 188 4.40 8.06 -17.85
C VAL A 188 3.32 8.87 -17.16
N ARG A 189 2.11 8.34 -17.09
CA ARG A 189 0.96 8.92 -16.38
C ARG A 189 0.72 8.25 -15.04
N ILE A 190 0.88 6.93 -14.96
CA ILE A 190 0.71 6.12 -13.74
C ILE A 190 2.09 5.75 -13.20
N HIS A 191 2.65 6.51 -12.27
CA HIS A 191 3.91 6.16 -11.59
C HIS A 191 3.67 5.20 -10.43
N VAL A 192 2.51 5.28 -9.78
CA VAL A 192 2.11 4.41 -8.68
C VAL A 192 0.68 3.94 -8.89
N ALA A 193 0.47 2.64 -8.77
CA ALA A 193 -0.86 2.03 -8.77
C ALA A 193 -1.07 1.20 -7.51
N GLY A 194 -2.32 1.15 -7.02
CA GLY A 194 -2.78 0.21 -6.01
C GLY A 194 -3.99 -0.52 -6.55
N ILE A 195 -3.86 -1.81 -6.83
CA ILE A 195 -4.94 -2.62 -7.42
C ILE A 195 -5.57 -3.46 -6.30
N ASP A 196 -6.86 -3.27 -6.04
CA ASP A 196 -7.53 -4.03 -4.99
C ASP A 196 -7.94 -5.40 -5.51
N LEU A 197 -7.49 -6.44 -4.82
CA LEU A 197 -7.73 -7.84 -5.13
C LEU A 197 -8.52 -8.49 -4.01
N VAL A 198 -9.42 -9.39 -4.38
CA VAL A 198 -10.12 -10.30 -3.47
C VAL A 198 -9.86 -11.73 -3.92
N ARG A 199 -9.93 -12.69 -2.99
CA ARG A 199 -9.90 -14.11 -3.32
C ARG A 199 -11.31 -14.64 -3.22
N ASP A 200 -11.76 -15.33 -4.25
CA ASP A 200 -13.10 -15.91 -4.32
C ASP A 200 -13.20 -17.28 -3.62
N GLU A 201 -14.35 -17.91 -3.69
CA GLU A 201 -14.64 -19.20 -3.05
C GLU A 201 -13.79 -20.35 -3.60
N ALA A 202 -13.30 -20.25 -4.84
CA ALA A 202 -12.42 -21.23 -5.46
C ALA A 202 -10.95 -21.04 -5.06
N GLY A 203 -10.64 -19.91 -4.41
CA GLY A 203 -9.27 -19.52 -4.06
C GLY A 203 -8.57 -18.70 -5.14
N ASP A 204 -9.29 -18.28 -6.18
CA ASP A 204 -8.73 -17.48 -7.27
C ASP A 204 -8.75 -15.98 -6.94
N PHE A 205 -7.69 -15.27 -7.32
CA PHE A 205 -7.63 -13.82 -7.22
C PHE A 205 -8.50 -13.16 -8.29
N ARG A 206 -9.30 -12.17 -7.85
CA ARG A 206 -10.13 -11.31 -8.69
C ARG A 206 -9.80 -9.86 -8.43
N VAL A 207 -9.78 -9.04 -9.48
CA VAL A 207 -9.64 -7.59 -9.31
C VAL A 207 -10.98 -7.02 -8.85
N LEU A 208 -10.95 -6.17 -7.81
CA LEU A 208 -12.12 -5.51 -7.25
C LEU A 208 -12.24 -4.05 -7.70
N GLU A 209 -11.12 -3.31 -7.72
CA GLU A 209 -11.05 -1.93 -8.22
C GLU A 209 -9.61 -1.52 -8.57
N ASP A 210 -9.47 -0.47 -9.36
CA ASP A 210 -8.21 0.15 -9.73
C ASP A 210 -8.04 1.49 -9.01
N ASN A 211 -6.86 1.72 -8.44
CA ASN A 211 -6.51 2.98 -7.81
C ASN A 211 -5.22 3.51 -8.45
N VAL A 212 -5.34 4.46 -9.40
CA VAL A 212 -4.22 5.01 -10.18
C VAL A 212 -4.14 6.54 -10.12
N ARG A 213 -4.99 7.17 -9.31
CA ARG A 213 -4.99 8.61 -9.04
C ARG A 213 -4.00 8.95 -7.91
N VAL A 214 -4.35 8.62 -6.67
CA VAL A 214 -3.54 8.88 -5.47
C VAL A 214 -3.59 7.66 -4.53
N PRO A 215 -3.13 6.47 -4.94
CA PRO A 215 -3.21 5.28 -4.10
C PRO A 215 -2.41 5.48 -2.81
N SER A 216 -2.96 4.99 -1.68
CA SER A 216 -2.35 5.09 -0.36
C SER A 216 -2.35 3.74 0.37
N GLY A 217 -1.49 3.63 1.41
CA GLY A 217 -1.40 2.47 2.26
C GLY A 217 -0.06 1.73 2.22
N VAL A 218 0.85 2.05 1.30
CA VAL A 218 2.15 1.38 1.19
C VAL A 218 3.06 1.62 2.39
N SER A 219 2.92 2.75 3.06
CA SER A 219 3.62 3.04 4.32
C SER A 219 3.29 2.00 5.40
N TYR A 220 2.03 1.58 5.46
CA TYR A 220 1.61 0.56 6.42
C TYR A 220 2.14 -0.83 6.06
N VAL A 221 2.32 -1.15 4.76
CA VAL A 221 3.02 -2.39 4.36
C VAL A 221 4.43 -2.42 4.95
N ILE A 222 5.18 -1.33 4.81
CA ILE A 222 6.55 -1.20 5.32
C ILE A 222 6.58 -1.27 6.86
N GLU A 223 5.69 -0.56 7.53
CA GLU A 223 5.66 -0.51 8.99
C GLU A 223 5.12 -1.82 9.61
N ASN A 224 4.14 -2.48 8.97
CA ASN A 224 3.66 -3.81 9.36
C ASN A 224 4.81 -4.83 9.32
N ARG A 225 5.58 -4.88 8.22
CA ARG A 225 6.76 -5.74 8.08
C ARG A 225 7.78 -5.49 9.16
N ARG A 226 8.11 -4.22 9.43
CA ARG A 226 9.04 -3.82 10.50
C ARG A 226 8.55 -4.22 11.89
N ALA A 227 7.25 -4.13 12.15
CA ALA A 227 6.65 -4.55 13.41
C ALA A 227 6.69 -6.08 13.57
N MET A 228 6.26 -6.83 12.57
CA MET A 228 6.22 -8.29 12.58
C MET A 228 7.61 -8.91 12.73
N THR A 229 8.62 -8.37 12.08
CA THR A 229 10.02 -8.81 12.23
C THR A 229 10.52 -8.68 13.67
N ARG A 230 10.03 -7.70 14.44
CA ARG A 230 10.39 -7.52 15.85
C ARG A 230 9.60 -8.43 16.79
N VAL A 231 8.35 -8.71 16.45
CA VAL A 231 7.47 -9.57 17.28
C VAL A 231 7.82 -11.05 17.13
N PHE A 232 8.16 -11.48 15.91
CA PHE A 232 8.45 -12.87 15.57
C PHE A 232 9.78 -13.03 14.81
N PRO A 233 10.93 -12.64 15.40
CA PRO A 233 12.21 -12.62 14.67
C PRO A 233 12.64 -14.00 14.18
N SER A 234 12.46 -15.05 14.98
CA SER A 234 12.83 -16.43 14.63
C SER A 234 11.97 -16.95 13.47
N LEU A 235 10.65 -16.80 13.57
CA LEU A 235 9.72 -17.22 12.53
C LEU A 235 10.01 -16.51 11.21
N PHE A 236 10.29 -15.21 11.27
CA PHE A 236 10.61 -14.43 10.06
C PHE A 236 11.90 -14.90 9.40
N ALA A 237 12.94 -15.21 10.19
CA ALA A 237 14.22 -15.71 9.68
C ALA A 237 14.10 -17.10 9.01
N GLU A 238 13.18 -17.96 9.48
CA GLU A 238 12.97 -19.30 8.95
C GLU A 238 12.12 -19.32 7.66
N GLN A 239 11.27 -18.30 7.44
CA GLN A 239 10.28 -18.32 6.36
C GLN A 239 10.78 -17.75 5.02
N HIS A 240 11.99 -17.22 4.93
CA HIS A 240 12.54 -16.63 3.70
C HIS A 240 11.60 -15.62 3.03
N VAL A 241 11.03 -14.73 3.81
CA VAL A 241 10.07 -13.73 3.35
C VAL A 241 10.76 -12.68 2.48
N VAL A 242 10.26 -12.45 1.27
CA VAL A 242 10.80 -11.46 0.34
C VAL A 242 10.73 -10.06 0.95
N PRO A 243 11.81 -9.24 0.89
CA PRO A 243 11.86 -7.91 1.48
C PRO A 243 10.92 -6.91 0.81
N VAL A 244 10.41 -5.95 1.59
CA VAL A 244 9.58 -4.81 1.11
C VAL A 244 10.30 -3.46 1.21
N ASP A 245 11.48 -3.41 1.80
CA ASP A 245 12.19 -2.16 2.13
C ASP A 245 12.65 -1.37 0.90
N GLY A 246 12.76 -2.02 -0.26
CA GLY A 246 13.20 -1.39 -1.51
C GLY A 246 12.18 -0.45 -2.17
N TYR A 247 10.94 -0.37 -1.67
CA TYR A 247 9.88 0.40 -2.32
C TYR A 247 10.22 1.88 -2.51
N ALA A 248 10.69 2.55 -1.46
CA ALA A 248 10.97 3.99 -1.51
C ALA A 248 12.09 4.33 -2.50
N GLN A 249 13.11 3.47 -2.60
CA GLN A 249 14.21 3.61 -3.56
C GLN A 249 13.74 3.38 -4.99
N ARG A 250 12.89 2.37 -5.24
CA ARG A 250 12.28 2.12 -6.55
C ARG A 250 11.40 3.29 -6.97
N LEU A 251 10.55 3.79 -6.06
CA LEU A 251 9.71 4.95 -6.32
C LEU A 251 10.56 6.19 -6.65
N LEU A 252 11.60 6.48 -5.86
CA LEU A 252 12.48 7.62 -6.13
C LEU A 252 13.19 7.49 -7.48
N ALA A 253 13.64 6.30 -7.84
CA ALA A 253 14.27 6.04 -9.14
C ALA A 253 13.30 6.30 -10.30
N ALA A 254 12.06 5.79 -10.22
CA ALA A 254 11.00 6.03 -11.20
C ALA A 254 10.66 7.53 -11.32
N LEU A 255 10.50 8.23 -10.19
CA LEU A 255 10.24 9.67 -10.18
C LEU A 255 11.40 10.49 -10.78
N ARG A 256 12.66 10.11 -10.52
CA ARG A 256 13.81 10.77 -11.13
C ARG A 256 13.90 10.52 -12.63
N ALA A 257 13.58 9.31 -13.08
CA ALA A 257 13.54 8.95 -14.51
C ALA A 257 12.48 9.76 -15.27
N ALA A 258 11.38 10.12 -14.59
CA ALA A 258 10.30 10.92 -15.15
C ALA A 258 10.58 12.44 -15.19
N ALA A 259 11.78 12.89 -14.82
CA ALA A 259 12.10 14.31 -14.84
C ALA A 259 12.17 14.86 -16.28
N PRO A 260 11.89 16.17 -16.50
CA PRO A 260 12.11 16.83 -17.78
C PRO A 260 13.54 16.59 -18.32
N GLY A 261 13.65 16.41 -19.63
CA GLY A 261 14.94 16.06 -20.27
C GLY A 261 16.07 17.04 -19.99
N GLY A 262 17.31 16.51 -19.93
CA GLY A 262 18.54 17.30 -19.78
C GLY A 262 18.92 17.67 -18.34
N ILE A 263 18.21 17.12 -17.32
CA ILE A 263 18.48 17.41 -15.91
C ILE A 263 19.25 16.23 -15.30
N GLY A 264 20.54 16.45 -14.96
CA GLY A 264 21.40 15.39 -14.43
C GLY A 264 21.08 14.99 -12.98
N ASP A 265 20.60 15.92 -12.14
CA ASP A 265 20.17 15.65 -10.74
C ASP A 265 18.80 16.30 -10.49
N PRO A 266 17.73 15.62 -10.88
CA PRO A 266 16.38 16.17 -10.75
C PRO A 266 15.94 16.24 -9.29
N ARG A 267 15.39 17.41 -8.89
CA ARG A 267 14.77 17.57 -7.56
C ARG A 267 13.36 17.07 -7.58
N VAL A 268 13.11 16.08 -6.74
CA VAL A 268 11.79 15.50 -6.45
C VAL A 268 11.29 16.06 -5.13
N VAL A 269 10.00 16.37 -5.03
CA VAL A 269 9.32 16.73 -3.78
C VAL A 269 8.05 15.91 -3.61
N VAL A 270 7.63 15.70 -2.36
CA VAL A 270 6.30 15.13 -2.04
C VAL A 270 5.39 16.29 -1.67
N LEU A 271 4.34 16.51 -2.46
CA LEU A 271 3.33 17.54 -2.21
C LEU A 271 2.18 16.95 -1.38
N THR A 272 2.01 17.47 -0.16
CA THR A 272 0.97 17.05 0.79
C THR A 272 -0.07 18.16 0.98
N PRO A 273 -1.35 17.81 1.25
CA PRO A 273 -2.34 18.79 1.70
C PRO A 273 -2.18 19.24 3.17
N GLY A 274 -1.19 18.68 3.89
CA GLY A 274 -0.87 19.03 5.26
C GLY A 274 -1.36 18.03 6.32
N PRO A 275 -1.10 18.32 7.61
CA PRO A 275 -1.28 17.39 8.73
C PRO A 275 -2.73 16.94 8.98
N SER A 276 -3.72 17.70 8.51
CA SER A 276 -5.14 17.34 8.64
C SER A 276 -5.57 16.19 7.71
N ASN A 277 -4.72 15.81 6.76
CA ASN A 277 -5.01 14.69 5.85
C ASN A 277 -4.80 13.34 6.55
N ALA A 278 -5.77 12.44 6.41
CA ALA A 278 -5.72 11.10 7.03
C ALA A 278 -4.49 10.27 6.62
N ALA A 279 -3.92 10.52 5.43
CA ALA A 279 -2.72 9.84 4.93
C ALA A 279 -1.41 10.62 5.17
N TYR A 280 -1.43 11.68 6.00
CA TYR A 280 -0.25 12.52 6.23
C TYR A 280 0.96 11.73 6.75
N PHE A 281 0.73 10.73 7.61
CA PHE A 281 1.77 9.81 8.05
C PHE A 281 2.51 9.18 6.87
N GLU A 282 1.77 8.68 5.86
CA GLU A 282 2.36 8.10 4.65
C GLU A 282 3.20 9.11 3.87
N HIS A 283 2.68 10.33 3.70
CA HIS A 283 3.40 11.37 2.97
C HIS A 283 4.73 11.69 3.63
N ALA A 284 4.73 11.86 4.95
CA ALA A 284 5.92 12.13 5.75
C ALA A 284 6.91 10.95 5.76
N LEU A 285 6.41 9.71 5.88
CA LEU A 285 7.26 8.51 5.84
C LEU A 285 7.94 8.35 4.48
N LEU A 286 7.20 8.45 3.38
CA LEU A 286 7.74 8.31 2.04
C LEU A 286 8.78 9.40 1.72
N ALA A 287 8.49 10.67 2.05
CA ALA A 287 9.45 11.76 1.88
C ALA A 287 10.76 11.48 2.64
N ARG A 288 10.65 11.00 3.88
CA ARG A 288 11.81 10.62 4.72
C ARG A 288 12.59 9.45 4.14
N LEU A 289 11.91 8.38 3.69
CA LEU A 289 12.57 7.18 3.15
C LEU A 289 13.22 7.45 1.80
N MET A 290 12.64 8.29 0.98
CA MET A 290 13.23 8.75 -0.29
C MET A 290 14.31 9.82 -0.10
N GLY A 291 14.40 10.45 1.08
CA GLY A 291 15.33 11.55 1.33
C GLY A 291 14.99 12.83 0.54
N VAL A 292 13.70 13.07 0.28
CA VAL A 292 13.20 14.24 -0.44
C VAL A 292 12.39 15.16 0.47
N GLN A 293 12.15 16.40 0.04
CA GLN A 293 11.38 17.37 0.81
C GLN A 293 9.89 17.02 0.77
N LEU A 294 9.24 17.08 1.95
CA LEU A 294 7.80 17.15 2.08
C LEU A 294 7.41 18.64 2.02
N VAL A 295 6.51 19.00 1.12
CA VAL A 295 6.08 20.37 0.88
C VAL A 295 4.56 20.47 0.86
N GLU A 296 4.04 21.62 1.29
CA GLU A 296 2.65 22.02 1.10
C GLU A 296 2.53 23.01 -0.08
N GLY A 297 1.32 23.27 -0.57
CA GLY A 297 1.11 24.14 -1.72
C GLY A 297 1.74 25.53 -1.57
N HIS A 298 1.72 26.09 -0.35
CA HIS A 298 2.30 27.40 -0.05
C HIS A 298 3.84 27.45 -0.06
N ASP A 299 4.51 26.29 0.02
CA ASP A 299 5.97 26.19 -0.11
C ASP A 299 6.41 26.24 -1.57
N LEU A 300 5.48 26.06 -2.49
CA LEU A 300 5.74 26.07 -3.93
C LEU A 300 5.34 27.42 -4.55
N VAL A 301 6.04 27.83 -5.60
CA VAL A 301 5.69 28.98 -6.43
C VAL A 301 5.99 28.69 -7.90
N CYS A 302 5.08 29.09 -8.79
CA CYS A 302 5.25 28.99 -10.23
C CYS A 302 5.67 30.33 -10.82
N ARG A 303 6.78 30.34 -11.58
CA ARG A 303 7.28 31.50 -12.31
C ARG A 303 7.89 31.07 -13.63
N GLY A 304 7.53 31.75 -14.73
CA GLY A 304 8.04 31.43 -16.07
C GLY A 304 7.80 29.97 -16.47
N ASN A 305 6.60 29.47 -16.15
CA ASN A 305 6.23 28.06 -16.36
C ASN A 305 7.20 27.05 -15.74
N ARG A 306 7.78 27.36 -14.58
CA ARG A 306 8.61 26.48 -13.79
C ARG A 306 8.18 26.51 -12.33
N VAL A 307 8.35 25.37 -11.67
CA VAL A 307 8.02 25.22 -10.23
C VAL A 307 9.29 25.44 -9.41
N TRP A 308 9.14 26.21 -8.34
CA TRP A 308 10.20 26.52 -7.39
C TRP A 308 9.71 26.23 -5.98
N MET A 309 10.57 25.66 -5.16
CA MET A 309 10.34 25.47 -3.73
C MET A 309 11.01 26.58 -2.94
N ARG A 310 10.29 27.18 -2.02
CA ARG A 310 10.82 28.20 -1.08
C ARG A 310 11.65 27.51 0.00
N THR A 311 12.83 28.04 0.26
CA THR A 311 13.71 27.56 1.33
C THR A 311 14.32 28.75 2.09
N THR A 312 14.93 28.50 3.23
CA THR A 312 15.65 29.52 4.01
C THR A 312 16.85 30.12 3.27
N ARG A 313 17.30 29.48 2.16
CA ARG A 313 18.40 29.94 1.32
C ARG A 313 17.93 30.57 0.00
N GLY A 314 16.61 30.76 -0.17
CA GLY A 314 15.98 31.23 -1.40
C GLY A 314 15.18 30.15 -2.10
N GLU A 315 14.85 30.40 -3.37
CA GLU A 315 14.02 29.48 -4.17
C GLU A 315 14.91 28.44 -4.88
N MET A 316 14.45 27.19 -4.89
CA MET A 316 15.14 26.07 -5.55
C MET A 316 14.20 25.44 -6.59
N PRO A 317 14.68 25.12 -7.81
CA PRO A 317 13.84 24.53 -8.84
C PRO A 317 13.34 23.15 -8.42
N VAL A 318 12.09 22.81 -8.78
CA VAL A 318 11.46 21.50 -8.59
C VAL A 318 11.16 20.93 -9.98
N HIS A 319 11.54 19.68 -10.21
CA HIS A 319 11.44 19.02 -11.49
C HIS A 319 10.40 17.92 -11.53
N VAL A 320 10.15 17.28 -10.37
CA VAL A 320 9.12 16.24 -10.21
C VAL A 320 8.37 16.50 -8.90
N VAL A 321 7.05 16.50 -8.99
CA VAL A 321 6.14 16.62 -7.84
C VAL A 321 5.39 15.31 -7.69
N TYR A 322 5.75 14.53 -6.66
CA TYR A 322 4.93 13.41 -6.24
C TYR A 322 3.78 13.93 -5.39
N ARG A 323 2.62 14.10 -6.03
CA ARG A 323 1.46 14.72 -5.41
C ARG A 323 0.64 13.73 -4.60
N ARG A 324 0.20 14.18 -3.43
CA ARG A 324 -0.67 13.41 -2.54
C ARG A 324 -1.98 14.15 -2.28
N LEU A 325 -2.44 14.90 -3.26
CA LEU A 325 -3.75 15.57 -3.29
C LEU A 325 -4.43 15.36 -4.64
N ASP A 326 -5.75 15.42 -4.63
CA ASP A 326 -6.57 15.22 -5.83
C ASP A 326 -6.38 16.36 -6.84
N ASP A 327 -6.70 16.07 -8.10
CA ASP A 327 -6.61 17.00 -9.23
C ASP A 327 -7.34 18.31 -8.95
N ASP A 328 -8.56 18.24 -8.42
CA ASP A 328 -9.40 19.40 -8.13
C ASP A 328 -8.74 20.45 -7.22
N PHE A 329 -7.86 20.01 -6.33
CA PHE A 329 -7.20 20.90 -5.38
C PHE A 329 -5.79 21.32 -5.80
N LEU A 330 -5.26 20.77 -6.92
CA LEU A 330 -3.86 20.93 -7.29
C LEU A 330 -3.52 22.34 -7.76
N ASP A 331 -4.37 22.93 -8.60
CA ASP A 331 -4.13 24.28 -9.18
C ASP A 331 -5.43 25.09 -9.20
N PRO A 332 -5.57 26.12 -8.36
CA PRO A 332 -6.78 26.94 -8.31
C PRO A 332 -7.05 27.75 -9.61
N LEU A 333 -6.06 27.86 -10.51
CA LEU A 333 -6.25 28.54 -11.79
C LEU A 333 -6.91 27.64 -12.86
N HIS A 334 -6.84 26.31 -12.67
CA HIS A 334 -7.35 25.33 -13.64
C HIS A 334 -8.51 24.50 -13.11
N PHE A 335 -8.61 24.33 -11.78
CA PHE A 335 -9.59 23.48 -11.12
C PHE A 335 -10.44 24.29 -10.14
N ARG A 336 -10.47 23.88 -8.87
CA ARG A 336 -11.27 24.58 -7.86
C ARG A 336 -10.61 25.90 -7.45
N PRO A 337 -11.25 27.06 -7.75
CA PRO A 337 -10.65 28.38 -7.48
C PRO A 337 -10.54 28.71 -5.98
N ASP A 338 -11.27 27.98 -5.13
CA ASP A 338 -11.23 28.09 -3.68
C ASP A 338 -10.17 27.21 -3.01
N SER A 339 -9.38 26.43 -3.79
CA SER A 339 -8.32 25.58 -3.25
C SER A 339 -7.19 26.42 -2.64
N VAL A 340 -6.90 26.17 -1.36
CA VAL A 340 -5.79 26.78 -0.61
C VAL A 340 -4.63 25.83 -0.36
N ILE A 341 -4.77 24.55 -0.76
CA ILE A 341 -3.77 23.49 -0.51
C ILE A 341 -2.93 23.16 -1.75
N GLY A 342 -3.30 23.69 -2.91
CA GLY A 342 -2.60 23.53 -4.18
C GLY A 342 -1.58 24.62 -4.44
N CYS A 343 -0.95 24.58 -5.62
CA CYS A 343 0.03 25.55 -6.08
C CYS A 343 -0.46 26.25 -7.35
N PRO A 344 -0.82 27.56 -7.32
CA PRO A 344 -1.28 28.29 -8.48
C PRO A 344 -0.25 28.28 -9.63
N GLY A 345 -0.69 27.88 -10.82
CA GLY A 345 0.14 27.85 -12.04
C GLY A 345 0.94 26.55 -12.24
N ILE A 346 0.81 25.56 -11.38
CA ILE A 346 1.55 24.30 -11.50
C ILE A 346 1.14 23.54 -12.77
N MET A 347 -0.13 23.61 -13.20
CA MET A 347 -0.58 23.04 -14.46
C MET A 347 0.07 23.72 -15.66
N GLY A 348 0.24 25.04 -15.63
CA GLY A 348 0.96 25.76 -16.69
C GLY A 348 2.41 25.29 -16.83
N ALA A 349 3.09 24.98 -15.71
CA ALA A 349 4.44 24.42 -15.72
C ALA A 349 4.46 22.98 -16.28
N ALA A 350 3.47 22.15 -15.93
CA ALA A 350 3.31 20.79 -16.45
C ALA A 350 3.00 20.79 -17.96
N MET A 351 2.07 21.62 -18.42
CA MET A 351 1.72 21.78 -19.83
C MET A 351 2.93 22.26 -20.67
N ALA A 352 3.82 23.03 -20.06
CA ALA A 352 5.06 23.47 -20.72
C ALA A 352 6.17 22.39 -20.68
N GLY A 353 5.93 21.21 -20.12
CA GLY A 353 6.91 20.12 -20.01
C GLY A 353 8.07 20.42 -19.06
N ASN A 354 7.93 21.40 -18.15
CA ASN A 354 8.98 21.85 -17.23
C ASN A 354 8.94 21.19 -15.85
N VAL A 355 7.87 20.46 -15.56
CA VAL A 355 7.72 19.68 -14.31
C VAL A 355 6.87 18.44 -14.61
N THR A 356 7.21 17.33 -13.96
CA THR A 356 6.38 16.13 -13.96
C THR A 356 5.50 16.08 -12.73
N LEU A 357 4.21 15.85 -12.92
CA LEU A 357 3.24 15.58 -11.87
C LEU A 357 3.02 14.07 -11.80
N ALA A 358 3.34 13.43 -10.71
CA ALA A 358 3.21 12.00 -10.50
C ALA A 358 2.18 11.71 -9.37
N ASN A 359 1.11 10.95 -9.59
CA ASN A 359 0.62 10.54 -10.90
C ASN A 359 0.10 11.74 -11.71
N ALA A 360 0.00 11.58 -13.03
CA ALA A 360 -0.43 12.65 -13.90
C ALA A 360 -1.87 13.12 -13.57
N VAL A 361 -2.15 14.38 -13.91
CA VAL A 361 -3.51 14.93 -13.83
C VAL A 361 -4.41 14.23 -14.84
N GLY A 362 -5.65 13.96 -14.43
CA GLY A 362 -6.63 13.28 -15.24
C GLY A 362 -6.68 11.77 -15.09
N ASN A 363 -5.82 11.17 -14.29
CA ASN A 363 -5.84 9.72 -14.04
C ASN A 363 -7.15 9.23 -13.39
N GLY A 364 -7.95 10.14 -12.82
CA GLY A 364 -9.23 9.80 -12.22
C GLY A 364 -10.22 9.11 -13.16
N ILE A 365 -10.13 9.30 -14.48
CA ILE A 365 -10.94 8.54 -15.44
C ILE A 365 -10.62 7.05 -15.46
N ALA A 366 -9.45 6.66 -14.99
CA ALA A 366 -9.03 5.26 -14.86
C ALA A 366 -9.35 4.65 -13.49
N ASP A 367 -9.67 5.49 -12.48
CA ASP A 367 -10.23 5.06 -11.18
C ASP A 367 -11.76 4.85 -11.25
N ASP A 368 -12.41 5.23 -12.36
CA ASP A 368 -13.86 5.15 -12.56
C ASP A 368 -14.32 3.68 -12.53
N LYS A 369 -15.25 3.36 -11.63
CA LYS A 369 -15.76 1.98 -11.46
C LYS A 369 -16.48 1.44 -12.69
N LEU A 370 -17.01 2.30 -13.59
CA LEU A 370 -17.52 1.86 -14.89
C LEU A 370 -16.38 1.50 -15.82
N LEU A 371 -15.32 2.32 -15.88
CA LEU A 371 -14.14 1.98 -16.70
C LEU A 371 -13.51 0.67 -16.26
N TYR A 372 -13.44 0.41 -14.96
CA TYR A 372 -12.95 -0.85 -14.41
C TYR A 372 -13.57 -2.07 -15.14
N THR A 373 -14.84 -2.01 -15.49
CA THR A 373 -15.54 -3.12 -16.18
C THR A 373 -15.05 -3.35 -17.62
N TYR A 374 -14.42 -2.37 -18.25
CA TYR A 374 -13.85 -2.45 -19.59
C TYR A 374 -12.36 -2.80 -19.61
N VAL A 375 -11.68 -2.83 -18.45
CA VAL A 375 -10.23 -3.09 -18.42
C VAL A 375 -9.82 -4.42 -19.06
N PRO A 376 -10.59 -5.52 -18.94
CA PRO A 376 -10.30 -6.75 -19.71
C PRO A 376 -10.28 -6.53 -21.22
N ASP A 377 -11.17 -5.70 -21.76
CA ASP A 377 -11.22 -5.37 -23.18
C ASP A 377 -10.09 -4.42 -23.59
N LEU A 378 -9.69 -3.49 -22.69
CA LEU A 378 -8.52 -2.64 -22.90
C LEU A 378 -7.22 -3.44 -22.93
N ILE A 379 -7.08 -4.47 -22.10
CA ILE A 379 -5.93 -5.40 -22.14
C ILE A 379 -5.86 -6.07 -23.51
N ARG A 380 -6.96 -6.62 -24.01
CA ARG A 380 -7.02 -7.24 -25.34
C ARG A 380 -6.72 -6.23 -26.44
N TYR A 381 -7.26 -5.03 -26.32
CA TYR A 381 -7.13 -3.99 -27.33
C TYR A 381 -5.71 -3.44 -27.43
N TYR A 382 -5.14 -2.97 -26.33
CA TYR A 382 -3.82 -2.32 -26.34
C TYR A 382 -2.65 -3.30 -26.30
N LEU A 383 -2.77 -4.36 -25.51
CA LEU A 383 -1.66 -5.29 -25.28
C LEU A 383 -1.70 -6.53 -26.17
N ARG A 384 -2.85 -6.84 -26.76
CA ARG A 384 -3.08 -8.09 -27.50
C ARG A 384 -2.86 -9.34 -26.65
N GLU A 385 -3.18 -9.22 -25.37
CA GLU A 385 -3.02 -10.26 -24.35
C GLU A 385 -4.39 -10.63 -23.77
N GLU A 386 -4.52 -11.85 -23.19
CA GLU A 386 -5.67 -12.18 -22.35
C GLU A 386 -5.43 -11.70 -20.92
N PRO A 387 -6.49 -11.25 -20.19
CA PRO A 387 -6.36 -10.83 -18.81
C PRO A 387 -5.83 -11.95 -17.91
N VAL A 388 -4.71 -11.71 -17.22
CA VAL A 388 -4.13 -12.64 -16.25
C VAL A 388 -4.97 -12.72 -14.98
N LEU A 389 -5.45 -11.57 -14.50
CA LEU A 389 -6.36 -11.46 -13.36
C LEU A 389 -7.75 -11.06 -13.85
N PRO A 390 -8.78 -11.92 -13.67
CA PRO A 390 -10.15 -11.56 -14.03
C PRO A 390 -10.73 -10.54 -13.04
N ASN A 391 -11.70 -9.75 -13.51
CA ASN A 391 -12.50 -8.90 -12.64
C ASN A 391 -13.50 -9.70 -11.82
N VAL A 392 -13.96 -9.14 -10.70
CA VAL A 392 -15.24 -9.55 -10.11
C VAL A 392 -16.36 -9.32 -11.13
N GLU A 393 -17.27 -10.28 -11.31
CA GLU A 393 -18.39 -10.18 -12.24
C GLU A 393 -19.20 -8.91 -11.97
N SER A 394 -19.29 -8.05 -12.95
CA SER A 394 -19.87 -6.71 -12.81
C SER A 394 -20.87 -6.40 -13.92
N PHE A 395 -21.92 -5.70 -13.56
CA PHE A 395 -22.99 -5.27 -14.45
C PHE A 395 -23.00 -3.75 -14.57
N ARG A 396 -23.35 -3.26 -15.73
CA ARG A 396 -23.40 -1.85 -16.10
C ARG A 396 -24.85 -1.43 -16.35
N PRO A 397 -25.53 -0.80 -15.39
CA PRO A 397 -26.92 -0.40 -15.58
C PRO A 397 -27.15 0.58 -16.74
N ASP A 398 -26.11 1.31 -17.18
CA ASP A 398 -26.17 2.22 -18.31
C ASP A 398 -26.10 1.53 -19.69
N GLU A 399 -25.84 0.22 -19.74
CA GLU A 399 -25.85 -0.58 -20.96
C GLU A 399 -27.26 -1.09 -21.31
N PRO A 400 -27.64 -1.12 -22.60
CA PRO A 400 -28.93 -1.64 -23.03
C PRO A 400 -29.19 -3.05 -22.53
N GLY A 401 -30.33 -3.25 -21.87
CA GLY A 401 -30.78 -4.53 -21.33
C GLY A 401 -30.18 -4.94 -19.97
N GLN A 402 -29.18 -4.25 -19.47
CA GLN A 402 -28.63 -4.56 -18.15
C GLN A 402 -29.35 -3.87 -16.99
N LEU A 403 -29.98 -2.72 -17.21
CA LEU A 403 -30.71 -1.98 -16.17
C LEU A 403 -31.78 -2.87 -15.51
N GLU A 404 -32.69 -3.42 -16.29
CA GLU A 404 -33.78 -4.24 -15.75
C GLU A 404 -33.24 -5.50 -15.06
N ALA A 405 -32.21 -6.14 -15.62
CA ALA A 405 -31.57 -7.29 -15.00
C ALA A 405 -30.94 -6.98 -13.63
N VAL A 406 -30.37 -5.78 -13.48
CA VAL A 406 -29.83 -5.31 -12.20
C VAL A 406 -30.95 -5.00 -11.22
N LEU A 407 -32.01 -4.31 -11.67
CA LEU A 407 -33.15 -3.96 -10.83
C LEU A 407 -33.90 -5.20 -10.33
N ASP A 408 -34.05 -6.23 -11.16
CA ASP A 408 -34.70 -7.50 -10.80
C ASP A 408 -33.91 -8.31 -9.77
N GLN A 409 -32.57 -8.22 -9.80
CA GLN A 409 -31.66 -8.98 -8.93
C GLN A 409 -31.01 -8.11 -7.85
N ILE A 410 -31.50 -6.91 -7.57
CA ILE A 410 -30.84 -5.94 -6.69
C ILE A 410 -30.63 -6.48 -5.26
N ASP A 411 -31.49 -7.36 -4.80
CA ASP A 411 -31.37 -8.07 -3.52
C ASP A 411 -30.28 -9.15 -3.50
N GLN A 412 -29.73 -9.52 -4.66
CA GLN A 412 -28.66 -10.50 -4.82
C GLN A 412 -27.32 -9.87 -5.22
N LEU A 413 -27.28 -8.56 -5.47
CA LEU A 413 -26.12 -7.85 -5.99
C LEU A 413 -25.54 -6.87 -4.94
N VAL A 414 -24.28 -6.50 -5.12
CA VAL A 414 -23.64 -5.38 -4.43
C VAL A 414 -23.72 -4.17 -5.35
N ILE A 415 -24.45 -3.15 -4.95
CA ILE A 415 -24.65 -1.92 -5.71
C ILE A 415 -23.68 -0.85 -5.20
N LYS A 416 -22.90 -0.27 -6.09
CA LYS A 416 -21.85 0.71 -5.75
C LYS A 416 -22.03 1.99 -6.56
N PRO A 417 -21.97 3.17 -5.93
CA PRO A 417 -21.89 4.42 -6.67
C PRO A 417 -20.54 4.50 -7.41
N VAL A 418 -20.56 5.00 -8.65
CA VAL A 418 -19.36 5.12 -9.50
C VAL A 418 -18.34 6.05 -8.86
N ASP A 419 -18.77 7.20 -8.34
CA ASP A 419 -17.91 8.23 -7.76
C ASP A 419 -17.61 8.01 -6.25
N GLY A 420 -18.12 6.93 -5.66
CA GLY A 420 -17.92 6.62 -4.25
C GLY A 420 -16.48 6.16 -3.96
N ALA A 421 -15.88 6.69 -2.88
CA ALA A 421 -14.61 6.26 -2.36
C ALA A 421 -14.75 5.71 -0.92
N GLY A 422 -13.81 4.84 -0.50
CA GLY A 422 -13.78 4.36 0.89
C GLY A 422 -14.96 3.48 1.31
N GLY A 423 -15.73 2.93 0.38
CA GLY A 423 -16.91 2.09 0.68
C GLY A 423 -18.18 2.87 1.02
N GLN A 424 -18.19 4.20 0.85
CA GLN A 424 -19.40 5.01 1.08
C GLN A 424 -20.46 4.73 0.00
N GLY A 425 -21.72 4.63 0.42
CA GLY A 425 -22.86 4.43 -0.47
C GLY A 425 -22.99 3.02 -1.06
N ILE A 426 -22.16 2.06 -0.64
CA ILE A 426 -22.28 0.66 -1.07
C ILE A 426 -23.49 0.04 -0.39
N VAL A 427 -24.35 -0.60 -1.19
CA VAL A 427 -25.51 -1.39 -0.72
C VAL A 427 -25.24 -2.86 -1.03
N ILE A 428 -25.16 -3.68 0.03
CA ILE A 428 -25.04 -5.13 -0.09
C ILE A 428 -26.45 -5.71 -0.11
N GLY A 429 -26.98 -6.00 -1.29
CA GLY A 429 -28.36 -6.43 -1.50
C GLY A 429 -28.81 -7.56 -0.57
N PRO A 430 -28.05 -8.66 -0.43
CA PRO A 430 -28.41 -9.76 0.48
C PRO A 430 -28.52 -9.38 1.97
N LYS A 431 -27.97 -8.23 2.38
CA LYS A 431 -27.98 -7.73 3.76
C LYS A 431 -28.87 -6.50 3.97
N ALA A 432 -29.37 -5.92 2.87
CA ALA A 432 -30.15 -4.69 2.90
C ALA A 432 -31.62 -4.96 3.25
N ASP A 433 -32.23 -4.06 4.03
CA ASP A 433 -33.66 -4.08 4.25
C ASP A 433 -34.46 -3.64 3.01
N ARG A 434 -35.76 -3.92 3.02
CA ARG A 434 -36.63 -3.62 1.88
C ARG A 434 -36.69 -2.15 1.53
N GLU A 435 -36.65 -1.26 2.51
CA GLU A 435 -36.71 0.19 2.29
C GLU A 435 -35.41 0.67 1.59
N THR A 436 -34.26 0.19 2.03
CA THR A 436 -32.96 0.47 1.40
C THR A 436 -32.92 -0.06 -0.03
N LEU A 437 -33.42 -1.28 -0.30
CA LEU A 437 -33.48 -1.84 -1.65
C LEU A 437 -34.38 -1.00 -2.57
N GLU A 438 -35.56 -0.56 -2.13
CA GLU A 438 -36.43 0.27 -2.94
C GLU A 438 -35.83 1.64 -3.24
N ARG A 439 -35.24 2.31 -2.25
CA ARG A 439 -34.52 3.58 -2.46
C ARG A 439 -33.38 3.41 -3.47
N THR A 440 -32.66 2.29 -3.37
CA THR A 440 -31.56 1.98 -4.29
C THR A 440 -32.06 1.71 -5.70
N ARG A 441 -33.19 0.98 -5.87
CA ARG A 441 -33.84 0.80 -7.19
C ARG A 441 -34.21 2.12 -7.83
N GLU A 442 -34.82 3.01 -7.06
CA GLU A 442 -35.19 4.35 -7.55
C GLU A 442 -33.95 5.15 -7.96
N ALA A 443 -32.89 5.12 -7.15
CA ALA A 443 -31.64 5.82 -7.44
C ALA A 443 -30.95 5.28 -8.71
N VAL A 444 -30.82 3.96 -8.85
CA VAL A 444 -30.24 3.31 -10.04
C VAL A 444 -31.08 3.60 -11.29
N ARG A 445 -32.42 3.58 -11.18
CA ARG A 445 -33.32 3.90 -12.31
C ARG A 445 -33.21 5.36 -12.73
N ALA A 446 -33.08 6.27 -11.76
CA ALA A 446 -32.96 7.71 -12.03
C ALA A 446 -31.64 8.09 -12.67
N ASP A 447 -30.56 7.44 -12.30
CA ASP A 447 -29.20 7.67 -12.83
C ASP A 447 -28.45 6.35 -13.02
N PRO A 448 -28.73 5.58 -14.09
CA PRO A 448 -28.06 4.30 -14.34
C PRO A 448 -26.54 4.42 -14.48
N ARG A 449 -26.02 5.56 -14.97
CA ARG A 449 -24.59 5.84 -15.12
C ARG A 449 -23.88 6.00 -13.76
N GLY A 450 -24.58 6.50 -12.76
CA GLY A 450 -24.05 6.74 -11.43
C GLY A 450 -23.78 5.46 -10.63
N TRP A 451 -24.07 4.27 -11.17
CA TRP A 451 -24.00 3.02 -10.44
C TRP A 451 -23.37 1.87 -11.23
N ILE A 452 -22.70 0.97 -10.52
CA ILE A 452 -22.38 -0.38 -10.98
C ILE A 452 -22.99 -1.40 -10.03
N ALA A 453 -23.26 -2.60 -10.55
CA ALA A 453 -23.66 -3.74 -9.75
C ALA A 453 -22.63 -4.86 -9.89
N GLN A 454 -22.33 -5.56 -8.80
CA GLN A 454 -21.38 -6.68 -8.79
C GLN A 454 -21.99 -7.90 -8.13
N ARG A 455 -21.60 -9.11 -8.59
CA ARG A 455 -21.90 -10.34 -7.85
C ARG A 455 -21.20 -10.26 -6.48
N PRO A 456 -21.90 -10.60 -5.38
CA PRO A 456 -21.24 -10.78 -4.10
C PRO A 456 -20.13 -11.84 -4.22
N VAL A 457 -18.95 -11.53 -3.71
CA VAL A 457 -17.86 -12.51 -3.56
C VAL A 457 -17.80 -12.86 -2.07
N ALA A 458 -17.79 -14.14 -1.76
CA ALA A 458 -17.47 -14.58 -0.42
C ALA A 458 -15.96 -14.38 -0.20
N LEU A 459 -15.60 -13.17 0.25
CA LEU A 459 -14.21 -12.78 0.49
C LEU A 459 -13.51 -13.84 1.34
N SER A 460 -12.28 -14.20 1.00
CA SER A 460 -11.50 -15.11 1.83
C SER A 460 -11.40 -14.65 3.28
N THR A 461 -11.27 -15.61 4.18
CA THR A 461 -11.06 -15.36 5.61
C THR A 461 -9.65 -15.71 6.04
N SER A 462 -9.21 -15.10 7.12
CA SER A 462 -7.94 -15.41 7.77
C SER A 462 -8.11 -15.37 9.29
N PRO A 463 -7.46 -16.29 10.02
CA PRO A 463 -7.46 -16.22 11.48
C PRO A 463 -6.98 -14.87 11.96
N THR A 464 -7.79 -14.22 12.78
CA THR A 464 -7.54 -12.88 13.32
C THR A 464 -7.80 -12.89 14.81
N LEU A 465 -6.95 -12.23 15.58
CA LEU A 465 -7.08 -12.17 17.03
C LEU A 465 -8.32 -11.34 17.43
N ALA A 466 -9.33 -12.00 17.98
CA ALA A 466 -10.56 -11.39 18.47
C ALA A 466 -10.69 -11.63 19.98
N GLY A 467 -10.21 -10.67 20.78
CA GLY A 467 -10.13 -10.83 22.23
C GLY A 467 -9.01 -11.82 22.60
N GLU A 468 -9.40 -13.00 23.10
CA GLU A 468 -8.47 -14.05 23.56
C GLU A 468 -8.49 -15.31 22.67
N ARG A 469 -9.09 -15.23 21.49
CA ARG A 469 -9.23 -16.36 20.57
C ARG A 469 -9.03 -15.92 19.12
N MET A 470 -8.70 -16.87 18.26
CA MET A 470 -8.73 -16.66 16.82
C MET A 470 -10.16 -16.79 16.29
N ALA A 471 -10.50 -15.89 15.36
CA ALA A 471 -11.77 -15.92 14.66
C ALA A 471 -11.56 -15.63 13.16
N PRO A 472 -12.36 -16.24 12.26
CA PRO A 472 -12.28 -15.92 10.84
C PRO A 472 -12.73 -14.49 10.60
N ARG A 473 -11.94 -13.75 9.83
CA ARG A 473 -12.27 -12.39 9.38
C ARG A 473 -11.99 -12.26 7.91
N HIS A 474 -12.91 -11.63 7.19
CA HIS A 474 -12.74 -11.36 5.76
C HIS A 474 -11.58 -10.42 5.51
N ILE A 475 -10.85 -10.69 4.43
CA ILE A 475 -9.68 -9.92 4.03
C ILE A 475 -9.70 -9.63 2.53
N ASP A 476 -8.93 -8.61 2.14
CA ASP A 476 -8.57 -8.31 0.77
C ASP A 476 -7.06 -8.06 0.65
N LEU A 477 -6.59 -7.69 -0.53
CA LEU A 477 -5.19 -7.39 -0.80
C LEU A 477 -5.07 -6.18 -1.72
N ARG A 478 -4.24 -5.20 -1.34
CA ARG A 478 -3.82 -4.11 -2.22
C ARG A 478 -2.32 -4.24 -2.51
N PRO A 479 -1.90 -4.89 -3.61
CA PRO A 479 -0.57 -4.74 -4.15
C PRO A 479 -0.30 -3.30 -4.60
N PHE A 480 0.97 -2.90 -4.54
CA PHE A 480 1.43 -1.61 -5.05
C PHE A 480 2.40 -1.82 -6.20
N ALA A 481 2.16 -1.13 -7.30
CA ALA A 481 3.04 -1.13 -8.46
C ALA A 481 3.72 0.22 -8.62
N VAL A 482 4.98 0.21 -9.09
CA VAL A 482 5.74 1.38 -9.50
C VAL A 482 6.10 1.21 -10.97
N ASN A 483 5.71 2.17 -11.79
CA ASN A 483 6.00 2.23 -13.22
C ASN A 483 7.05 3.30 -13.49
N ASP A 484 8.18 2.92 -14.07
CA ASP A 484 9.27 3.83 -14.43
C ASP A 484 9.30 4.20 -15.94
N GLY A 485 8.29 3.70 -16.70
CA GLY A 485 8.16 3.88 -18.14
C GLY A 485 8.83 2.78 -18.96
N SER A 486 9.72 2.02 -18.39
CA SER A 486 10.35 0.84 -19.04
C SER A 486 9.79 -0.47 -18.49
N ASP A 487 9.43 -0.50 -17.20
CA ASP A 487 8.92 -1.66 -16.50
C ASP A 487 7.91 -1.27 -15.42
N VAL A 488 7.03 -2.20 -15.10
CA VAL A 488 6.07 -2.10 -13.99
C VAL A 488 6.46 -3.10 -12.92
N TRP A 489 7.21 -2.61 -11.93
CA TRP A 489 7.59 -3.39 -10.78
C TRP A 489 6.47 -3.42 -9.73
N VAL A 490 6.16 -4.59 -9.19
CA VAL A 490 5.16 -4.78 -8.13
C VAL A 490 5.88 -5.12 -6.82
N LEU A 491 5.58 -4.38 -5.75
CA LEU A 491 6.13 -4.59 -4.41
C LEU A 491 5.79 -6.01 -3.92
N PRO A 492 6.78 -6.86 -3.56
CA PRO A 492 6.52 -8.23 -3.09
C PRO A 492 5.72 -8.25 -1.78
N GLY A 493 4.39 -8.37 -1.90
CA GLY A 493 3.42 -8.23 -0.81
C GLY A 493 2.32 -7.25 -1.16
N GLY A 494 1.79 -6.59 -0.14
CA GLY A 494 0.71 -5.64 -0.30
C GLY A 494 0.06 -5.34 1.04
N LEU A 495 -0.87 -4.40 1.05
CA LEU A 495 -1.69 -4.14 2.22
C LEU A 495 -2.85 -5.14 2.26
N THR A 496 -2.77 -6.16 3.12
CA THR A 496 -3.93 -6.97 3.47
C THR A 496 -4.77 -6.19 4.47
N ARG A 497 -6.01 -5.85 4.08
CA ARG A 497 -6.99 -5.22 4.97
C ARG A 497 -7.89 -6.28 5.58
N VAL A 498 -8.37 -6.05 6.79
CA VAL A 498 -9.15 -7.03 7.57
C VAL A 498 -10.42 -6.38 8.09
N ALA A 499 -11.57 -7.03 7.89
CA ALA A 499 -12.83 -6.65 8.51
C ALA A 499 -12.83 -7.11 9.98
N LEU A 500 -12.59 -6.21 10.93
CA LEU A 500 -12.47 -6.58 12.36
C LEU A 500 -13.78 -7.04 12.98
N GLN A 501 -14.92 -6.56 12.46
CA GLN A 501 -16.24 -6.99 12.92
C GLN A 501 -16.64 -8.31 12.24
N GLU A 502 -17.28 -9.19 13.02
CA GLU A 502 -17.74 -10.49 12.54
C GLU A 502 -18.77 -10.36 11.43
N GLY A 503 -18.57 -11.11 10.33
CA GLY A 503 -19.47 -11.14 9.18
C GLY A 503 -19.51 -9.84 8.36
N ASN A 504 -18.68 -8.83 8.67
CA ASN A 504 -18.57 -7.64 7.85
C ASN A 504 -17.72 -7.94 6.59
N LEU A 505 -18.20 -7.53 5.42
CA LEU A 505 -17.51 -7.65 4.14
C LEU A 505 -16.73 -6.36 3.78
N ILE A 506 -16.90 -5.29 4.55
CA ILE A 506 -16.19 -4.03 4.30
C ILE A 506 -14.89 -4.07 5.09
N VAL A 507 -13.79 -4.23 4.39
CA VAL A 507 -12.43 -4.35 4.95
C VAL A 507 -11.69 -3.01 5.06
N ASN A 508 -12.29 -1.92 4.55
CA ASN A 508 -11.62 -0.65 4.42
C ASN A 508 -11.25 -0.03 5.78
N SER A 509 -10.00 0.41 5.92
CA SER A 509 -9.49 1.04 7.15
C SER A 509 -10.24 2.32 7.53
N SER A 510 -10.74 3.09 6.55
CA SER A 510 -11.57 4.28 6.80
C SER A 510 -12.91 3.95 7.49
N GLN A 511 -13.30 2.68 7.50
CA GLN A 511 -14.50 2.16 8.18
C GLN A 511 -14.16 1.31 9.42
N GLY A 512 -12.95 1.46 9.97
CA GLY A 512 -12.52 0.75 11.17
C GLY A 512 -11.93 -0.64 10.89
N GLY A 513 -11.54 -0.94 9.65
CA GLY A 513 -10.82 -2.17 9.31
C GLY A 513 -9.40 -2.20 9.87
N GLY A 514 -8.86 -3.42 10.07
CA GLY A 514 -7.48 -3.67 10.46
C GLY A 514 -6.58 -4.02 9.28
N SER A 515 -5.36 -4.46 9.59
CA SER A 515 -4.41 -4.95 8.60
C SER A 515 -3.67 -6.20 9.05
N LYS A 516 -3.08 -6.92 8.10
CA LYS A 516 -2.10 -7.99 8.32
C LYS A 516 -0.84 -7.69 7.51
N ASP A 517 0.31 -8.14 8.00
CA ASP A 517 1.51 -8.19 7.16
C ASP A 517 1.35 -9.29 6.11
N THR A 518 1.64 -8.98 4.86
CA THR A 518 1.58 -9.92 3.74
C THR A 518 2.98 -10.46 3.46
N TRP A 519 3.19 -11.75 3.66
CA TRP A 519 4.45 -12.42 3.42
C TRP A 519 4.42 -13.16 2.09
N VAL A 520 5.27 -12.75 1.17
CA VAL A 520 5.57 -13.50 -0.04
C VAL A 520 6.77 -14.38 0.23
N LEU A 521 6.63 -15.69 0.04
CA LEU A 521 7.73 -16.62 0.25
C LEU A 521 8.59 -16.73 -1.01
N ALA A 522 9.92 -16.76 -0.84
CA ALA A 522 10.84 -17.01 -1.93
C ALA A 522 10.75 -18.47 -2.42
N GLU A 523 11.03 -18.73 -3.69
CA GLU A 523 11.13 -20.08 -4.23
C GLU A 523 12.36 -20.83 -3.67
N GLY A 524 12.13 -22.01 -3.10
CA GLY A 524 13.19 -22.94 -2.68
C GLY A 524 13.92 -22.59 -1.38
N PRO A 525 14.86 -23.44 -0.94
CA PRO A 525 15.79 -23.07 0.12
C PRO A 525 16.61 -21.88 -0.37
N ALA A 526 16.65 -20.80 0.41
CA ALA A 526 17.44 -19.63 0.07
C ALA A 526 18.86 -20.07 -0.24
N GLU A 527 19.24 -20.11 -1.51
CA GLU A 527 20.62 -19.91 -1.86
C GLU A 527 20.96 -18.56 -1.25
N GLN A 528 21.84 -18.60 -0.25
CA GLN A 528 22.42 -17.40 0.29
C GLN A 528 23.09 -16.67 -0.87
N HIS A 529 22.37 -15.80 -1.57
CA HIS A 529 22.98 -14.64 -2.17
C HIS A 529 23.51 -13.82 -1.00
N VAL A 530 24.63 -14.28 -0.43
CA VAL A 530 25.62 -13.39 0.10
C VAL A 530 26.02 -12.58 -1.14
N GLU A 531 25.33 -11.45 -1.38
CA GLU A 531 26.04 -10.36 -2.01
C GLU A 531 27.29 -10.21 -1.13
N GLU A 532 28.41 -10.71 -1.64
CA GLU A 532 29.69 -10.19 -1.27
C GLU A 532 29.60 -8.67 -1.56
N THR A 533 29.03 -7.95 -0.63
CA THR A 533 29.39 -6.55 -0.44
C THR A 533 30.88 -6.64 -0.20
N GLY A 534 31.65 -6.44 -1.29
CA GLY A 534 33.09 -6.33 -1.25
C GLY A 534 33.39 -5.34 -0.13
N GLY A 535 33.64 -5.87 1.05
CA GLY A 535 34.26 -5.08 2.11
C GLY A 535 35.48 -4.44 1.49
N PRO A 536 35.84 -3.20 1.86
CA PRO A 536 37.03 -2.55 1.31
C PRO A 536 38.16 -3.54 1.45
N GLY A 537 38.70 -3.99 0.29
CA GLY A 537 39.83 -4.90 0.25
C GLY A 537 40.92 -4.36 1.16
N PRO A 538 41.74 -5.22 1.77
CA PRO A 538 42.80 -4.78 2.67
C PRO A 538 43.60 -3.70 1.96
N LEU A 539 43.73 -2.55 2.60
CA LEU A 539 44.53 -1.43 2.13
C LEU A 539 45.91 -1.97 1.72
N PRO A 540 46.43 -1.66 0.52
CA PRO A 540 47.72 -2.14 0.09
C PRO A 540 48.76 -1.73 1.14
N GLN A 541 49.38 -2.71 1.76
CA GLN A 541 50.49 -2.47 2.67
C GLN A 541 51.59 -1.76 1.85
N LYS A 542 51.90 -0.53 2.24
CA LYS A 542 53.03 0.20 1.66
C LYS A 542 54.30 -0.64 1.85
N ALA A 543 54.90 -1.07 0.74
CA ALA A 543 56.21 -1.66 0.75
C ALA A 543 57.21 -0.73 1.48
N PRO A 544 58.16 -1.26 2.27
CA PRO A 544 59.14 -0.42 2.95
C PRO A 544 59.97 0.33 1.89
N ARG A 545 59.99 1.64 2.01
CA ARG A 545 60.78 2.52 1.14
C ARG A 545 62.28 2.25 1.42
N GLN A 546 62.98 1.74 0.43
CA GLN A 546 64.43 1.77 0.44
C GLN A 546 64.88 3.21 0.13
N LEU A 547 65.65 3.78 1.03
CA LEU A 547 66.34 5.04 0.84
C LEU A 547 67.65 4.75 0.07
N GLY A 548 67.80 5.43 -1.07
CA GLY A 548 69.08 5.43 -1.78
C GLY A 548 70.13 6.21 -0.98
N PRO A 549 71.43 6.01 -1.30
CA PRO A 549 72.51 6.53 -0.47
C PRO A 549 72.66 8.06 -0.47
N ASP A 550 71.91 8.82 -1.27
CA ASP A 550 72.17 10.26 -1.49
C ASP A 550 70.97 11.19 -1.14
N GLY A 551 69.95 10.74 -0.52
CA GLY A 551 68.91 11.62 0.07
C GLY A 551 68.08 12.47 -0.92
N THR A 552 68.12 12.22 -2.26
CA THR A 552 67.35 13.00 -3.23
C THR A 552 66.03 12.38 -3.64
N ARG A 553 64.96 13.21 -3.71
CA ARG A 553 63.60 12.85 -4.16
C ARG A 553 63.54 12.94 -5.70
N THR A 554 63.27 11.83 -6.37
CA THR A 554 62.89 11.82 -7.78
C THR A 554 61.41 11.54 -7.95
N LEU A 555 60.66 12.44 -8.57
CA LEU A 555 59.30 12.25 -9.04
C LEU A 555 59.34 11.51 -10.39
N VAL A 556 58.79 10.33 -10.46
CA VAL A 556 58.53 9.65 -11.73
C VAL A 556 57.04 9.81 -12.05
N GLN A 557 56.79 10.50 -13.15
CA GLN A 557 55.52 10.60 -13.84
C GLN A 557 55.36 9.35 -14.71
N GLU A 558 54.34 8.54 -14.51
CA GLU A 558 53.93 7.53 -15.49
C GLU A 558 52.60 7.94 -16.11
N GLY A 559 52.68 8.00 -17.43
CA GLY A 559 51.61 8.44 -18.29
C GLY A 559 50.60 7.36 -18.63
N ALA A 560 49.49 7.85 -19.09
CA ALA A 560 48.34 7.13 -19.62
C ALA A 560 48.71 6.21 -20.81
N GLN A 561 48.09 5.02 -20.85
CA GLN A 561 47.64 4.43 -22.13
C GLN A 561 46.39 3.57 -21.93
N GLN A 562 45.47 3.79 -22.85
CA GLN A 562 44.20 3.16 -23.16
C GLN A 562 44.31 1.64 -23.38
N GLN A 563 43.30 0.88 -22.91
CA GLN A 563 42.43 0.12 -23.81
C GLN A 563 41.11 -0.17 -23.09
#